data_0ccfdea88e39312de6a6c1bd47dd6865
#
_entry.id   0ccfdea88e39312de6a6c1bd47dd6865
#
_cell.length_a   1.000
_cell.length_b   1.000
_cell.length_c   1.000
_cell.angle_alpha   90.00
_cell.angle_beta   90.00
_cell.angle_gamma   90.00
#
_symmetry.space_group_name_H-M   'P 1'
#
loop_
_entity.id
_entity.type
_entity.pdbx_description
1 polymer ?
#
loop_
_entity_poly.entity_id
_entity_poly.type
_entity_poly.pdbx_seq_one_letter_code
_entity_poly.pdbx_strand_id
1 'polypeptide(L)'
;MPEHRKNHRDASRRYHDRVARQYDSIYDDPYWALHDELTWRLIKPWLPRDATARCCDLGCGTGKWGLKLLKSGFATTFVDHAAAMIEQVRPKLEALGNKASKAVLEVADIVEMPAVPSDAFGLVLAMGDPLSICSDAKRACREMARITKAGGIVIATADNKLAAIDHFVERGSLDELEKFIQSGRTNWLTADERERFELTTFTPSSLRKLFDGNGFETVHITGKTVIPLRQNRKLLDAPDAIERLLALETELSKDPAAAARCGHLQIVARRSAPASAERTTAG
;
A
#
# COMPACT_ATOMS: atom_id res chain seq x y z
N MET A 1 14.69 18.39 6.86
CA MET A 1 13.87 18.00 5.67
C MET A 1 13.73 19.22 4.77
N PRO A 2 13.80 19.08 3.42
CA PRO A 2 13.45 20.17 2.51
C PRO A 2 12.01 20.63 2.77
N GLU A 3 11.76 21.93 2.70
CA GLU A 3 10.46 22.57 3.01
C GLU A 3 9.30 21.99 2.19
N HIS A 4 9.53 21.71 0.92
CA HIS A 4 8.55 21.06 0.04
C HIS A 4 8.05 19.72 0.59
N ARG A 5 8.93 18.87 1.13
CA ARG A 5 8.55 17.55 1.71
C ARG A 5 7.76 17.71 3.01
N LYS A 6 8.08 18.73 3.81
CA LYS A 6 7.34 19.05 5.03
C LYS A 6 5.91 19.48 4.67
N ASN A 7 5.77 20.40 3.71
CA ASN A 7 4.45 20.88 3.26
C ASN A 7 3.59 19.77 2.68
N HIS A 8 4.19 18.87 1.87
CA HIS A 8 3.53 17.68 1.34
C HIS A 8 3.00 16.77 2.44
N ARG A 9 3.86 16.41 3.40
CA ARG A 9 3.49 15.55 4.54
C ARG A 9 2.36 16.16 5.36
N ASP A 10 2.45 17.45 5.65
CA ASP A 10 1.46 18.15 6.46
C ASP A 10 0.10 18.28 5.72
N ALA A 11 0.11 18.43 4.39
CA ALA A 11 -1.11 18.45 3.58
C ALA A 11 -1.81 17.09 3.56
N SER A 12 -1.06 16.02 3.28
CA SER A 12 -1.57 14.65 3.30
C SER A 12 -2.13 14.27 4.68
N ARG A 13 -1.40 14.60 5.77
CA ARG A 13 -1.88 14.34 7.13
C ARG A 13 -3.18 15.07 7.43
N ARG A 14 -3.29 16.36 7.12
CA ARG A 14 -4.54 17.14 7.31
C ARG A 14 -5.73 16.52 6.60
N TYR A 15 -5.53 16.10 5.34
CA TYR A 15 -6.57 15.41 4.59
C TYR A 15 -7.04 14.15 5.31
N HIS A 16 -6.11 13.26 5.69
CA HIS A 16 -6.45 12.00 6.33
C HIS A 16 -7.05 12.19 7.74
N ASP A 17 -6.55 13.14 8.53
CA ASP A 17 -7.14 13.48 9.83
C ASP A 17 -8.59 13.95 9.68
N ARG A 18 -8.89 14.78 8.67
CA ARG A 18 -10.24 15.29 8.41
C ARG A 18 -11.22 14.18 7.99
N VAL A 19 -10.79 13.27 7.12
CA VAL A 19 -11.69 12.24 6.59
C VAL A 19 -11.79 10.99 7.47
N ALA A 20 -10.99 10.85 8.51
CA ALA A 20 -10.83 9.64 9.29
C ALA A 20 -12.16 9.03 9.78
N ARG A 21 -13.09 9.85 10.31
CA ARG A 21 -14.37 9.38 10.84
C ARG A 21 -15.31 8.80 9.79
N GLN A 22 -15.21 9.27 8.56
CA GLN A 22 -16.05 8.84 7.44
C GLN A 22 -15.28 7.93 6.45
N TYR A 23 -14.02 7.62 6.74
CA TYR A 23 -13.13 6.95 5.79
C TYR A 23 -13.69 5.60 5.34
N ASP A 24 -14.17 4.78 6.26
CA ASP A 24 -14.73 3.47 5.92
C ASP A 24 -15.97 3.60 5.02
N SER A 25 -16.84 4.60 5.26
CA SER A 25 -18.04 4.81 4.46
C SER A 25 -17.77 5.31 3.03
N ILE A 26 -16.63 5.98 2.80
CA ILE A 26 -16.19 6.39 1.44
C ILE A 26 -15.96 5.16 0.54
N TYR A 27 -15.56 4.04 1.15
CA TYR A 27 -15.19 2.79 0.48
C TYR A 27 -16.22 1.67 0.70
N ASP A 28 -17.44 2.01 1.13
CA ASP A 28 -18.52 1.05 1.37
C ASP A 28 -19.44 0.95 0.15
N ASP A 29 -18.95 0.25 -0.88
CA ASP A 29 -19.72 -0.06 -2.09
C ASP A 29 -19.25 -1.39 -2.72
N PRO A 30 -20.05 -2.00 -3.65
CA PRO A 30 -19.72 -3.28 -4.26
C PRO A 30 -18.37 -3.33 -4.99
N TYR A 31 -17.92 -2.22 -5.59
CA TYR A 31 -16.61 -2.16 -6.25
C TYR A 31 -15.48 -2.31 -5.24
N TRP A 32 -15.56 -1.59 -4.13
CA TRP A 32 -14.54 -1.67 -3.09
C TRP A 32 -14.58 -3.01 -2.33
N ALA A 33 -15.77 -3.61 -2.18
CA ALA A 33 -15.90 -4.97 -1.64
C ALA A 33 -15.17 -5.99 -2.52
N LEU A 34 -15.34 -5.93 -3.84
CA LEU A 34 -14.59 -6.73 -4.80
C LEU A 34 -13.08 -6.49 -4.72
N HIS A 35 -12.67 -5.22 -4.74
CA HIS A 35 -11.27 -4.81 -4.65
C HIS A 35 -10.59 -5.32 -3.37
N ASP A 36 -11.28 -5.22 -2.23
CA ASP A 36 -10.78 -5.67 -0.94
C ASP A 36 -10.66 -7.20 -0.86
N GLU A 37 -11.64 -7.93 -1.40
CA GLU A 37 -11.57 -9.39 -1.45
C GLU A 37 -10.44 -9.86 -2.38
N LEU A 38 -10.30 -9.26 -3.56
CA LEU A 38 -9.18 -9.53 -4.47
C LEU A 38 -7.84 -9.26 -3.79
N THR A 39 -7.70 -8.11 -3.15
CA THR A 39 -6.49 -7.74 -2.42
C THR A 39 -6.15 -8.77 -1.33
N TRP A 40 -7.15 -9.20 -0.55
CA TRP A 40 -6.92 -10.18 0.50
C TRP A 40 -6.55 -11.56 -0.05
N ARG A 41 -7.14 -11.98 -1.17
CA ARG A 41 -6.74 -13.22 -1.89
C ARG A 41 -5.28 -13.17 -2.36
N LEU A 42 -4.80 -12.00 -2.79
CA LEU A 42 -3.42 -11.81 -3.20
C LEU A 42 -2.44 -11.74 -2.01
N ILE A 43 -2.89 -11.36 -0.81
CA ILE A 43 -2.07 -11.33 0.41
C ILE A 43 -1.98 -12.72 1.05
N LYS A 44 -3.08 -13.48 1.12
CA LYS A 44 -3.18 -14.75 1.85
C LYS A 44 -2.02 -15.75 1.62
N PRO A 45 -1.55 -15.99 0.38
CA PRO A 45 -0.47 -16.94 0.12
C PRO A 45 0.87 -16.56 0.78
N TRP A 46 1.02 -15.29 1.18
CA TRP A 46 2.23 -14.73 1.76
C TRP A 46 2.18 -14.57 3.27
N LEU A 47 1.09 -14.97 3.91
CA LEU A 47 1.01 -14.97 5.37
C LEU A 47 2.13 -15.86 5.96
N PRO A 48 2.78 -15.42 7.06
CA PRO A 48 3.83 -16.21 7.67
C PRO A 48 3.33 -17.60 8.08
N ARG A 49 4.15 -18.62 7.85
CA ARG A 49 3.87 -19.98 8.34
C ARG A 49 4.08 -20.10 9.85
N ASP A 50 4.98 -19.30 10.39
CA ASP A 50 5.23 -19.19 11.82
C ASP A 50 4.15 -18.32 12.47
N ALA A 51 3.29 -18.91 13.29
CA ALA A 51 2.21 -18.23 14.01
C ALA A 51 2.73 -17.19 15.04
N THR A 52 4.01 -17.24 15.40
CA THR A 52 4.66 -16.27 16.31
C THR A 52 5.22 -15.06 15.56
N ALA A 53 5.20 -15.07 14.23
CA ALA A 53 5.68 -13.96 13.42
C ALA A 53 4.89 -12.68 13.74
N ARG A 54 5.62 -11.57 13.87
CA ARG A 54 5.03 -10.25 14.00
C ARG A 54 4.77 -9.67 12.62
N CYS A 55 3.64 -8.98 12.47
CA CYS A 55 3.25 -8.28 11.25
C CYS A 55 3.18 -6.77 11.49
N CYS A 56 3.31 -5.99 10.42
CA CYS A 56 3.14 -4.55 10.45
C CYS A 56 2.23 -4.11 9.30
N ASP A 57 1.32 -3.16 9.58
CA ASP A 57 0.44 -2.52 8.60
C ASP A 57 0.82 -1.03 8.54
N LEU A 58 1.50 -0.62 7.45
CA LEU A 58 2.04 0.72 7.22
C LEU A 58 1.08 1.56 6.37
N GLY A 59 0.82 2.79 6.82
CA GLY A 59 -0.25 3.59 6.26
C GLY A 59 -1.58 2.89 6.48
N CYS A 60 -1.78 2.39 7.70
CA CYS A 60 -2.88 1.46 8.01
C CYS A 60 -4.27 2.09 7.88
N GLY A 61 -4.37 3.43 7.81
CA GLY A 61 -5.62 4.15 7.84
C GLY A 61 -6.44 3.73 9.06
N THR A 62 -7.69 3.35 8.83
CA THR A 62 -8.60 2.86 9.88
C THR A 62 -8.38 1.38 10.25
N GLY A 63 -7.27 0.76 9.82
CA GLY A 63 -6.80 -0.56 10.26
C GLY A 63 -7.33 -1.76 9.47
N LYS A 64 -7.90 -1.58 8.29
CA LYS A 64 -8.54 -2.65 7.49
C LYS A 64 -7.69 -3.92 7.38
N TRP A 65 -6.43 -3.80 6.98
CA TRP A 65 -5.55 -4.95 6.71
C TRP A 65 -4.93 -5.50 7.98
N GLY A 66 -4.49 -4.65 8.87
CA GLY A 66 -3.95 -5.05 10.16
C GLY A 66 -4.97 -5.81 11.02
N LEU A 67 -6.25 -5.43 10.98
CA LEU A 67 -7.32 -6.17 11.66
C LEU A 67 -7.53 -7.56 11.04
N LYS A 68 -7.36 -7.74 9.73
CA LYS A 68 -7.38 -9.07 9.10
C LYS A 68 -6.20 -9.93 9.55
N LEU A 69 -5.00 -9.35 9.72
CA LEU A 69 -3.82 -10.04 10.27
C LEU A 69 -4.06 -10.45 11.73
N LEU A 70 -4.59 -9.57 12.57
CA LEU A 70 -4.95 -9.90 13.97
C LEU A 70 -6.00 -11.02 14.05
N LYS A 71 -7.04 -10.96 13.21
CA LYS A 71 -8.06 -12.02 13.12
C LYS A 71 -7.44 -13.35 12.72
N SER A 72 -6.40 -13.32 11.90
CA SER A 72 -5.61 -14.49 11.48
C SER A 72 -4.61 -14.98 12.55
N GLY A 73 -4.52 -14.29 13.71
CA GLY A 73 -3.74 -14.72 14.87
C GLY A 73 -2.39 -14.02 15.06
N PHE A 74 -1.96 -13.16 14.13
CA PHE A 74 -0.64 -12.51 14.18
C PHE A 74 -0.63 -11.29 15.10
N ALA A 75 0.45 -11.11 15.87
CA ALA A 75 0.73 -9.86 16.54
C ALA A 75 1.01 -8.77 15.50
N THR A 76 0.26 -7.66 15.55
CA THR A 76 0.26 -6.66 14.48
C THR A 76 0.50 -5.26 15.02
N THR A 77 1.47 -4.57 14.42
CA THR A 77 1.71 -3.13 14.62
C THR A 77 1.03 -2.35 13.51
N PHE A 78 0.22 -1.36 13.89
CA PHE A 78 -0.48 -0.45 12.99
C PHE A 78 0.26 0.87 12.99
N VAL A 79 0.63 1.38 11.83
CA VAL A 79 1.39 2.63 11.69
C VAL A 79 0.65 3.53 10.71
N ASP A 80 0.33 4.75 11.13
CA ASP A 80 -0.19 5.79 10.25
C ASP A 80 0.31 7.17 10.67
N HIS A 81 0.48 8.08 9.72
CA HIS A 81 0.94 9.43 10.02
C HIS A 81 -0.19 10.33 10.54
N ALA A 82 -1.44 9.99 10.30
CA ALA A 82 -2.63 10.70 10.75
C ALA A 82 -3.13 10.09 12.06
N ALA A 83 -3.01 10.84 13.15
CA ALA A 83 -3.43 10.37 14.48
C ALA A 83 -4.93 10.04 14.51
N ALA A 84 -5.76 10.80 13.80
CA ALA A 84 -7.19 10.53 13.72
C ALA A 84 -7.53 9.20 13.05
N MET A 85 -6.70 8.71 12.12
CA MET A 85 -6.83 7.36 11.55
C MET A 85 -6.57 6.28 12.61
N ILE A 86 -5.49 6.40 13.37
CA ILE A 86 -5.14 5.49 14.46
C ILE A 86 -6.26 5.44 15.52
N GLU A 87 -6.89 6.59 15.84
CA GLU A 87 -8.02 6.62 16.77
C GLU A 87 -9.25 5.83 16.24
N GLN A 88 -9.44 5.69 14.92
CA GLN A 88 -10.51 4.85 14.38
C GLN A 88 -10.20 3.34 14.50
N VAL A 89 -8.94 2.95 14.71
CA VAL A 89 -8.56 1.54 14.94
C VAL A 89 -8.98 1.08 16.33
N ARG A 90 -8.91 1.95 17.35
CA ARG A 90 -9.17 1.61 18.77
C ARG A 90 -10.50 0.90 19.02
N PRO A 91 -11.67 1.47 18.62
CA PRO A 91 -12.96 0.81 18.86
C PRO A 91 -13.08 -0.53 18.14
N LYS A 92 -12.41 -0.67 16.96
CA LYS A 92 -12.39 -1.94 16.22
C LYS A 92 -11.55 -3.00 16.94
N LEU A 93 -10.48 -2.59 17.64
CA LEU A 93 -9.69 -3.48 18.50
C LEU A 93 -10.49 -3.92 19.73
N GLU A 94 -11.18 -3.01 20.40
CA GLU A 94 -12.04 -3.33 21.54
C GLU A 94 -13.06 -4.41 21.19
N ALA A 95 -13.67 -4.32 20.00
CA ALA A 95 -14.59 -5.32 19.47
C ALA A 95 -13.94 -6.70 19.21
N LEU A 96 -12.60 -6.79 19.14
CA LEU A 96 -11.87 -8.06 18.96
C LEU A 96 -11.53 -8.76 20.29
N GLY A 97 -11.84 -8.15 21.44
CA GLY A 97 -11.61 -8.73 22.76
C GLY A 97 -10.15 -9.12 22.99
N ASN A 98 -9.88 -10.34 23.44
CA ASN A 98 -8.54 -10.81 23.78
C ASN A 98 -7.51 -10.69 22.64
N LYS A 99 -7.93 -10.68 21.38
CA LYS A 99 -7.01 -10.50 20.24
C LYS A 99 -6.40 -9.09 20.21
N ALA A 100 -7.05 -8.11 20.79
CA ALA A 100 -6.56 -6.74 20.89
C ALA A 100 -5.21 -6.63 21.64
N SER A 101 -4.92 -7.54 22.58
CA SER A 101 -3.66 -7.55 23.32
C SER A 101 -2.42 -7.78 22.45
N LYS A 102 -2.61 -8.25 21.21
CA LYS A 102 -1.55 -8.45 20.22
C LYS A 102 -1.35 -7.25 19.29
N ALA A 103 -2.10 -6.15 19.49
CA ALA A 103 -2.03 -4.95 18.67
C ALA A 103 -1.10 -3.91 19.30
N VAL A 104 -0.32 -3.23 18.45
CA VAL A 104 0.45 -2.03 18.81
C VAL A 104 0.03 -0.92 17.86
N LEU A 105 -0.27 0.27 18.39
CA LEU A 105 -0.66 1.45 17.59
C LEU A 105 0.47 2.46 17.65
N GLU A 106 0.91 2.96 16.49
CA GLU A 106 2.01 3.91 16.35
C GLU A 106 1.63 5.03 15.39
N VAL A 107 1.83 6.28 15.81
CA VAL A 107 1.65 7.45 14.92
C VAL A 107 3.01 7.83 14.36
N ALA A 108 3.27 7.44 13.12
CA ALA A 108 4.55 7.71 12.45
C ALA A 108 4.38 7.81 10.93
N ASP A 109 5.26 8.57 10.30
CA ASP A 109 5.36 8.65 8.85
C ASP A 109 6.20 7.49 8.31
N ILE A 110 5.72 6.78 7.28
CA ILE A 110 6.43 5.64 6.68
C ILE A 110 7.82 5.98 6.14
N VAL A 111 8.12 7.26 5.93
CA VAL A 111 9.46 7.73 5.52
C VAL A 111 10.43 7.86 6.70
N GLU A 112 9.95 7.82 7.94
CA GLU A 112 10.75 7.94 9.17
C GLU A 112 9.99 7.40 10.39
N MET A 113 10.34 6.20 10.82
CA MET A 113 9.64 5.47 11.89
C MET A 113 10.60 5.04 13.01
N PRO A 114 11.24 5.98 13.75
CA PRO A 114 12.30 5.65 14.72
C PRO A 114 11.80 4.78 15.87
N ALA A 115 10.53 4.87 16.26
CA ALA A 115 9.93 4.05 17.32
C ALA A 115 9.63 2.60 16.86
N VAL A 116 9.53 2.36 15.55
CA VAL A 116 9.27 1.02 15.00
C VAL A 116 10.59 0.24 14.95
N PRO A 117 10.70 -0.92 15.64
CA PRO A 117 11.96 -1.64 15.78
C PRO A 117 12.47 -2.21 14.45
N SER A 118 13.80 -2.24 14.29
CA SER A 118 14.48 -2.87 13.15
C SER A 118 14.38 -4.39 13.23
N ASP A 119 14.43 -5.07 12.07
CA ASP A 119 14.46 -6.53 11.93
C ASP A 119 13.39 -7.27 12.77
N ALA A 120 12.20 -6.66 12.89
CA ALA A 120 11.18 -7.12 13.82
C ALA A 120 10.02 -7.91 13.17
N PHE A 121 9.73 -7.67 11.89
CA PHE A 121 8.51 -8.14 11.25
C PHE A 121 8.80 -9.20 10.18
N GLY A 122 8.04 -10.31 10.23
CA GLY A 122 8.06 -11.33 9.19
C GLY A 122 7.23 -10.96 7.95
N LEU A 123 6.19 -10.13 8.15
CA LEU A 123 5.36 -9.58 7.09
C LEU A 123 5.08 -8.11 7.36
N VAL A 124 5.29 -7.28 6.34
CA VAL A 124 4.93 -5.86 6.33
C VAL A 124 3.95 -5.62 5.19
N LEU A 125 2.81 -5.05 5.50
CA LEU A 125 1.83 -4.57 4.52
C LEU A 125 1.92 -3.06 4.38
N ALA A 126 1.79 -2.54 3.16
CA ALA A 126 1.65 -1.12 2.85
C ALA A 126 0.57 -0.97 1.76
N MET A 127 -0.68 -1.07 2.19
CA MET A 127 -1.84 -1.22 1.31
C MET A 127 -2.66 0.07 1.26
N GLY A 128 -3.30 0.36 0.12
CA GLY A 128 -3.99 1.63 -0.12
C GLY A 128 -3.03 2.73 -0.60
N ASP A 129 -1.99 2.30 -1.29
CA ASP A 129 -1.05 3.12 -2.06
C ASP A 129 -0.21 4.12 -1.23
N PRO A 130 0.23 3.79 0.00
CA PRO A 130 1.02 4.72 0.80
C PRO A 130 2.36 5.09 0.14
N LEU A 131 2.90 4.25 -0.76
CA LEU A 131 4.08 4.58 -1.56
C LEU A 131 3.82 5.68 -2.59
N SER A 132 2.62 5.77 -3.11
CA SER A 132 2.22 6.86 -4.01
C SER A 132 1.97 8.17 -3.26
N ILE A 133 1.50 8.07 -2.02
CA ILE A 133 1.08 9.19 -1.18
C ILE A 133 2.26 9.80 -0.41
N CYS A 134 3.27 9.01 -0.01
CA CYS A 134 4.35 9.50 0.83
C CYS A 134 5.26 10.51 0.13
N SER A 135 5.92 11.36 0.91
CA SER A 135 6.81 12.41 0.40
C SER A 135 8.13 11.91 -0.22
N ASP A 136 8.50 10.65 0.04
CA ASP A 136 9.74 10.02 -0.46
C ASP A 136 9.62 8.50 -0.47
N ALA A 137 9.18 7.93 -1.59
CA ALA A 137 9.01 6.48 -1.74
C ALA A 137 10.32 5.69 -1.55
N LYS A 138 11.46 6.27 -1.93
CA LYS A 138 12.77 5.63 -1.74
C LYS A 138 13.13 5.52 -0.24
N ARG A 139 12.86 6.57 0.53
CA ARG A 139 13.09 6.57 1.97
C ARG A 139 12.11 5.62 2.67
N ALA A 140 10.83 5.64 2.28
CA ALA A 140 9.83 4.70 2.77
C ALA A 140 10.22 3.24 2.51
N CYS A 141 10.72 2.94 1.30
CA CYS A 141 11.20 1.60 0.96
C CYS A 141 12.39 1.16 1.84
N ARG A 142 13.32 2.08 2.15
CA ARG A 142 14.43 1.79 3.09
C ARG A 142 13.96 1.57 4.52
N GLU A 143 12.97 2.31 4.99
CA GLU A 143 12.36 2.09 6.31
C GLU A 143 11.63 0.74 6.36
N MET A 144 10.89 0.36 5.30
CA MET A 144 10.32 -0.99 5.18
C MET A 144 11.42 -2.05 5.25
N ALA A 145 12.55 -1.84 4.56
CA ALA A 145 13.68 -2.77 4.62
C ALA A 145 14.29 -2.85 6.03
N ARG A 146 14.41 -1.73 6.74
CA ARG A 146 14.94 -1.68 8.10
C ARG A 146 14.11 -2.50 9.09
N ILE A 147 12.77 -2.36 9.03
CA ILE A 147 11.86 -3.00 10.00
C ILE A 147 11.58 -4.47 9.67
N THR A 148 11.72 -4.89 8.41
CA THR A 148 11.46 -6.27 7.96
C THR A 148 12.65 -7.16 8.29
N LYS A 149 12.41 -8.36 8.85
CA LYS A 149 13.44 -9.37 9.08
C LYS A 149 14.09 -9.82 7.77
N ALA A 150 15.34 -10.26 7.83
CA ALA A 150 15.98 -10.94 6.70
C ALA A 150 15.11 -12.13 6.23
N GLY A 151 14.84 -12.22 4.94
CA GLY A 151 13.93 -13.19 4.35
C GLY A 151 12.43 -12.91 4.57
N GLY A 152 12.07 -11.90 5.37
CA GLY A 152 10.68 -11.44 5.54
C GLY A 152 10.09 -10.84 4.27
N ILE A 153 8.77 -10.74 4.23
CA ILE A 153 8.01 -10.29 3.06
C ILE A 153 7.45 -8.89 3.29
N VAL A 154 7.55 -8.06 2.26
CA VAL A 154 6.79 -6.81 2.14
C VAL A 154 5.78 -6.95 1.01
N ILE A 155 4.54 -6.55 1.25
CA ILE A 155 3.51 -6.41 0.22
C ILE A 155 3.07 -4.96 0.22
N ALA A 156 3.22 -4.29 -0.91
CA ALA A 156 2.84 -2.88 -1.05
C ALA A 156 2.00 -2.66 -2.30
N THR A 157 1.13 -1.65 -2.25
CA THR A 157 0.40 -1.18 -3.42
C THR A 157 0.83 0.23 -3.80
N ALA A 158 0.65 0.55 -5.08
CA ALA A 158 0.95 1.85 -5.64
C ALA A 158 0.08 2.14 -6.87
N ASP A 159 -0.19 3.42 -7.13
CA ASP A 159 -0.89 3.88 -8.31
C ASP A 159 -0.11 3.56 -9.59
N ASN A 160 -0.82 3.03 -10.59
CA ASN A 160 -0.23 2.68 -11.87
C ASN A 160 -0.17 3.88 -12.81
N LYS A 161 1.05 4.26 -13.19
CA LYS A 161 1.31 5.36 -14.13
C LYS A 161 0.61 5.16 -15.48
N LEU A 162 0.61 3.92 -15.99
CA LEU A 162 0.06 3.64 -17.32
C LEU A 162 -1.47 3.78 -17.35
N ALA A 163 -2.16 3.35 -16.30
CA ALA A 163 -3.59 3.54 -16.17
C ALA A 163 -3.99 5.02 -15.94
N ALA A 164 -3.12 5.80 -15.30
CA ALA A 164 -3.39 7.22 -15.09
C ALA A 164 -3.30 8.07 -16.35
N ILE A 165 -2.74 7.55 -17.46
CA ILE A 165 -2.67 8.25 -18.74
C ILE A 165 -4.07 8.60 -19.24
N ASP A 166 -5.02 7.68 -19.13
CA ASP A 166 -6.41 7.88 -19.61
C ASP A 166 -7.05 9.12 -18.98
N HIS A 167 -6.80 9.35 -17.67
CA HIS A 167 -7.27 10.54 -16.98
C HIS A 167 -6.76 11.84 -17.61
N PHE A 168 -5.49 11.89 -18.03
CA PHE A 168 -4.92 13.09 -18.65
C PHE A 168 -5.37 13.27 -20.09
N VAL A 169 -5.63 12.17 -20.82
CA VAL A 169 -6.25 12.23 -22.15
C VAL A 169 -7.66 12.78 -22.07
N GLU A 170 -8.47 12.35 -21.11
CA GLU A 170 -9.84 12.86 -20.89
C GLU A 170 -9.86 14.36 -20.53
N ARG A 171 -8.83 14.88 -19.89
CA ARG A 171 -8.70 16.32 -19.58
C ARG A 171 -8.39 17.19 -20.80
N GLY A 172 -7.89 16.59 -21.89
CA GLY A 172 -7.67 17.28 -23.17
C GLY A 172 -6.52 18.30 -23.16
N SER A 173 -5.59 18.22 -22.20
CA SER A 173 -4.42 19.12 -22.11
C SER A 173 -3.14 18.36 -22.44
N LEU A 174 -2.55 18.65 -23.59
CA LEU A 174 -1.29 18.03 -24.03
C LEU A 174 -0.14 18.39 -23.08
N ASP A 175 -0.06 19.63 -22.61
CA ASP A 175 0.97 20.07 -21.67
C ASP A 175 0.92 19.33 -20.34
N GLU A 176 -0.28 19.06 -19.80
CA GLU A 176 -0.44 18.27 -18.57
C GLU A 176 -0.05 16.82 -18.81
N LEU A 177 -0.44 16.25 -19.96
CA LEU A 177 -0.06 14.88 -20.32
C LEU A 177 1.46 14.74 -20.47
N GLU A 178 2.13 15.66 -21.15
CA GLU A 178 3.60 15.65 -21.30
C GLU A 178 4.30 15.73 -19.94
N LYS A 179 3.89 16.66 -19.07
CA LYS A 179 4.42 16.79 -17.71
C LYS A 179 4.24 15.49 -16.91
N PHE A 180 3.05 14.88 -17.00
CA PHE A 180 2.77 13.63 -16.32
C PHE A 180 3.61 12.48 -16.88
N ILE A 181 3.72 12.32 -18.19
CA ILE A 181 4.53 11.28 -18.82
C ILE A 181 6.01 11.39 -18.41
N GLN A 182 6.54 12.61 -18.33
CA GLN A 182 7.93 12.83 -17.92
C GLN A 182 8.16 12.57 -16.43
N SER A 183 7.30 13.11 -15.57
CA SER A 183 7.49 13.09 -14.12
C SER A 183 6.93 11.84 -13.43
N GLY A 184 5.85 11.27 -13.94
CA GLY A 184 5.03 10.25 -13.23
C GLY A 184 4.32 10.81 -12.01
N ARG A 185 4.15 12.13 -11.92
CA ARG A 185 3.58 12.81 -10.76
C ARG A 185 2.26 13.49 -11.12
N THR A 186 1.34 13.44 -10.17
CA THR A 186 0.05 14.14 -10.25
C THR A 186 -0.32 14.69 -8.88
N ASN A 187 -1.46 15.35 -8.76
CA ASN A 187 -1.89 15.92 -7.50
C ASN A 187 -3.16 15.25 -7.01
N TRP A 188 -3.20 14.95 -5.71
CA TRP A 188 -4.44 14.68 -5.02
C TRP A 188 -5.20 15.99 -4.86
N LEU A 189 -6.26 16.16 -5.64
CA LEU A 189 -7.03 17.42 -5.68
C LEU A 189 -8.22 17.30 -4.73
N THR A 190 -8.22 18.16 -3.72
CA THR A 190 -9.33 18.37 -2.79
C THR A 190 -9.85 19.80 -2.90
N ALA A 191 -11.02 20.07 -2.32
CA ALA A 191 -11.56 21.44 -2.28
C ALA A 191 -10.65 22.38 -1.46
N ASP A 192 -10.09 21.89 -0.36
CA ASP A 192 -9.14 22.65 0.48
C ASP A 192 -7.72 22.54 -0.08
N GLU A 193 -7.17 23.67 -0.53
CA GLU A 193 -5.81 23.72 -1.08
C GLU A 193 -4.73 23.30 -0.10
N ARG A 194 -4.94 23.48 1.21
CA ARG A 194 -4.01 23.07 2.25
C ARG A 194 -3.88 21.54 2.40
N GLU A 195 -4.82 20.82 1.81
CA GLU A 195 -4.87 19.35 1.79
C GLU A 195 -4.42 18.75 0.45
N ARG A 196 -4.01 19.60 -0.50
CA ARG A 196 -3.50 19.14 -1.80
C ARG A 196 -2.05 18.68 -1.65
N PHE A 197 -1.78 17.48 -2.10
CA PHE A 197 -0.43 16.90 -2.09
C PHE A 197 -0.15 16.16 -3.39
N GLU A 198 1.12 16.00 -3.70
CA GLU A 198 1.57 15.31 -4.90
C GLU A 198 1.46 13.79 -4.73
N LEU A 199 1.05 13.09 -5.78
CA LEU A 199 1.10 11.65 -5.89
C LEU A 199 2.22 11.21 -6.83
N THR A 200 2.96 10.19 -6.44
CA THR A 200 3.93 9.51 -7.31
C THR A 200 3.29 8.24 -7.87
N THR A 201 3.31 8.09 -9.20
CA THR A 201 2.81 6.89 -9.86
C THR A 201 3.95 6.02 -10.36
N PHE A 202 3.70 4.72 -10.48
CA PHE A 202 4.72 3.74 -10.83
C PHE A 202 4.30 2.90 -12.05
N THR A 203 5.28 2.52 -12.87
CA THR A 203 5.13 1.39 -13.78
C THR A 203 5.58 0.12 -13.07
N PRO A 204 5.22 -1.09 -13.55
CA PRO A 204 5.75 -2.33 -12.98
C PRO A 204 7.29 -2.33 -12.89
N SER A 205 7.97 -1.82 -13.93
CA SER A 205 9.44 -1.76 -13.95
C SER A 205 10.03 -0.75 -12.97
N SER A 206 9.42 0.43 -12.81
CA SER A 206 9.92 1.44 -11.86
C SER A 206 9.67 1.03 -10.41
N LEU A 207 8.55 0.36 -10.12
CA LEU A 207 8.24 -0.18 -8.81
C LEU A 207 9.23 -1.30 -8.43
N ARG A 208 9.54 -2.23 -9.36
CA ARG A 208 10.60 -3.23 -9.20
C ARG A 208 11.94 -2.59 -8.87
N LYS A 209 12.38 -1.61 -9.69
CA LYS A 209 13.65 -0.90 -9.45
C LYS A 209 13.73 -0.22 -8.09
N LEU A 210 12.59 0.32 -7.61
CA LEU A 210 12.52 0.92 -6.28
C LEU A 210 12.82 -0.11 -5.19
N PHE A 211 12.20 -1.28 -5.23
CA PHE A 211 12.40 -2.32 -4.21
C PHE A 211 13.78 -2.97 -4.31
N ASP A 212 14.16 -3.43 -5.52
CA ASP A 212 15.45 -4.12 -5.74
C ASP A 212 16.64 -3.20 -5.39
N GLY A 213 16.51 -1.89 -5.65
CA GLY A 213 17.53 -0.90 -5.29
C GLY A 213 17.56 -0.46 -3.82
N ASN A 214 16.67 -0.98 -2.95
CA ASN A 214 16.59 -0.60 -1.54
C ASN A 214 16.51 -1.80 -0.58
N GLY A 215 17.18 -2.90 -0.93
CA GLY A 215 17.43 -4.04 -0.04
C GLY A 215 16.35 -5.11 -0.08
N PHE A 216 15.64 -5.23 -1.18
CA PHE A 216 14.68 -6.28 -1.46
C PHE A 216 15.02 -7.01 -2.75
N GLU A 217 14.48 -8.21 -2.89
CA GLU A 217 14.32 -8.96 -4.10
C GLU A 217 12.83 -8.99 -4.45
N THR A 218 12.47 -8.46 -5.63
CA THR A 218 11.08 -8.52 -6.10
C THR A 218 10.69 -9.93 -6.47
N VAL A 219 9.74 -10.50 -5.73
CA VAL A 219 9.22 -11.86 -5.97
C VAL A 219 8.12 -11.84 -7.02
N HIS A 220 7.17 -10.89 -6.91
CA HIS A 220 6.01 -10.83 -7.79
C HIS A 220 5.47 -9.41 -7.91
N ILE A 221 4.98 -9.05 -9.10
CA ILE A 221 4.18 -7.84 -9.32
C ILE A 221 2.92 -8.25 -10.04
N THR A 222 1.78 -7.86 -9.51
CA THR A 222 0.48 -8.08 -10.14
C THR A 222 -0.31 -6.78 -10.23
N GLY A 223 -1.23 -6.73 -11.17
CA GLY A 223 -2.22 -5.67 -11.24
C GLY A 223 -3.47 -6.01 -10.44
N LYS A 224 -4.13 -5.01 -9.91
CA LYS A 224 -5.46 -5.14 -9.28
C LYS A 224 -6.48 -4.36 -10.07
N THR A 225 -7.66 -5.00 -10.26
CA THR A 225 -8.75 -4.45 -11.07
C THR A 225 -8.30 -4.21 -12.52
N VAL A 226 -7.90 -5.29 -13.19
CA VAL A 226 -7.57 -5.31 -14.62
C VAL A 226 -8.80 -4.97 -15.45
N ILE A 227 -9.97 -5.42 -14.99
CA ILE A 227 -11.28 -5.08 -15.56
C ILE A 227 -11.66 -3.67 -15.06
N PRO A 228 -11.92 -2.68 -15.94
CA PRO A 228 -12.13 -1.29 -15.56
C PRO A 228 -13.52 -1.04 -14.94
N LEU A 229 -13.83 -1.73 -13.85
CA LEU A 229 -15.13 -1.68 -13.16
C LEU A 229 -15.41 -0.34 -12.48
N ARG A 230 -14.35 0.43 -12.14
CA ARG A 230 -14.52 1.75 -11.51
C ARG A 230 -15.30 2.71 -12.40
N GLN A 231 -15.11 2.59 -13.71
CA GLN A 231 -15.76 3.44 -14.73
C GLN A 231 -17.14 2.90 -15.16
N ASN A 232 -17.34 1.56 -15.09
CA ASN A 232 -18.62 0.94 -15.46
C ASN A 232 -19.02 -0.12 -14.43
N ARG A 233 -19.84 0.28 -13.48
CA ARG A 233 -20.28 -0.55 -12.34
C ARG A 233 -21.45 -1.48 -12.65
N LYS A 234 -22.08 -1.39 -13.84
CA LYS A 234 -23.24 -2.23 -14.22
C LYS A 234 -22.99 -3.73 -14.11
N LEU A 235 -21.72 -4.16 -14.29
CA LEU A 235 -21.36 -5.57 -14.13
C LEU A 235 -21.51 -6.06 -12.68
N LEU A 236 -21.49 -5.15 -11.70
CA LEU A 236 -21.63 -5.47 -10.27
C LEU A 236 -23.09 -5.72 -9.89
N ASP A 237 -24.06 -5.36 -10.74
CA ASP A 237 -25.48 -5.58 -10.51
C ASP A 237 -25.92 -7.01 -10.89
N ALA A 238 -25.06 -7.78 -11.57
CA ALA A 238 -25.39 -9.14 -11.98
C ALA A 238 -25.41 -10.10 -10.77
N PRO A 239 -26.27 -11.15 -10.80
CA PRO A 239 -26.23 -12.21 -9.79
C PRO A 239 -24.82 -12.81 -9.67
N ASP A 240 -24.34 -13.02 -8.44
CA ASP A 240 -23.01 -13.59 -8.13
C ASP A 240 -21.86 -12.81 -8.76
N ALA A 241 -22.06 -11.51 -9.05
CA ALA A 241 -21.12 -10.66 -9.75
C ALA A 241 -19.73 -10.68 -9.11
N ILE A 242 -19.65 -10.53 -7.79
CA ILE A 242 -18.36 -10.46 -7.07
C ILE A 242 -17.57 -11.76 -7.26
N GLU A 243 -18.20 -12.94 -7.08
CA GLU A 243 -17.51 -14.22 -7.22
C GLU A 243 -17.02 -14.45 -8.66
N ARG A 244 -17.87 -14.17 -9.65
CA ARG A 244 -17.54 -14.30 -11.07
C ARG A 244 -16.43 -13.34 -11.49
N LEU A 245 -16.50 -12.09 -11.05
CA LEU A 245 -15.47 -11.08 -11.35
C LEU A 245 -14.14 -11.40 -10.67
N LEU A 246 -14.15 -11.92 -9.44
CA LEU A 246 -12.95 -12.40 -8.76
C LEU A 246 -12.28 -13.56 -9.51
N ALA A 247 -13.06 -14.48 -10.08
CA ALA A 247 -12.52 -15.56 -10.91
C ALA A 247 -11.86 -15.01 -12.19
N LEU A 248 -12.50 -14.05 -12.86
CA LEU A 248 -11.97 -13.40 -14.05
C LEU A 248 -10.70 -12.58 -13.74
N GLU A 249 -10.69 -11.78 -12.67
CA GLU A 249 -9.52 -11.03 -12.21
C GLU A 249 -8.35 -11.97 -11.87
N THR A 250 -8.64 -13.11 -11.22
CA THR A 250 -7.64 -14.12 -10.90
C THR A 250 -7.03 -14.73 -12.16
N GLU A 251 -7.84 -14.98 -13.18
CA GLU A 251 -7.36 -15.49 -14.46
C GLU A 251 -6.49 -14.47 -15.19
N LEU A 252 -6.98 -13.22 -15.30
CA LEU A 252 -6.25 -12.13 -15.94
C LEU A 252 -4.93 -11.81 -15.24
N SER A 253 -4.87 -11.93 -13.91
CA SER A 253 -3.66 -11.64 -13.14
C SER A 253 -2.50 -12.62 -13.40
N LYS A 254 -2.74 -13.75 -14.06
CA LYS A 254 -1.70 -14.70 -14.48
C LYS A 254 -0.84 -14.15 -15.63
N ASP A 255 -1.38 -13.23 -16.42
CA ASP A 255 -0.62 -12.57 -17.49
C ASP A 255 0.15 -11.36 -16.90
N PRO A 256 1.50 -11.37 -16.91
CA PRO A 256 2.30 -10.24 -16.45
C PRO A 256 1.97 -8.92 -17.17
N ALA A 257 1.52 -8.97 -18.42
CA ALA A 257 1.14 -7.78 -19.19
C ALA A 257 -0.13 -7.11 -18.62
N ALA A 258 -1.00 -7.86 -17.96
CA ALA A 258 -2.20 -7.33 -17.32
C ALA A 258 -1.87 -6.29 -16.22
N ALA A 259 -0.70 -6.41 -15.58
CA ALA A 259 -0.25 -5.43 -14.59
C ALA A 259 -0.10 -4.02 -15.18
N ALA A 260 0.17 -3.88 -16.48
CA ALA A 260 0.26 -2.58 -17.13
C ALA A 260 -1.11 -1.89 -17.28
N ARG A 261 -2.21 -2.65 -17.32
CA ARG A 261 -3.57 -2.16 -17.58
C ARG A 261 -4.34 -1.78 -16.31
N CYS A 262 -3.98 -2.32 -15.16
CA CYS A 262 -4.75 -2.15 -13.91
C CYS A 262 -4.58 -0.76 -13.30
N GLY A 263 -5.56 -0.32 -12.49
CA GLY A 263 -5.48 0.96 -11.77
C GLY A 263 -4.38 0.97 -10.70
N HIS A 264 -4.17 -0.15 -10.01
CA HIS A 264 -3.21 -0.29 -8.92
C HIS A 264 -2.27 -1.47 -9.15
N LEU A 265 -0.99 -1.25 -8.84
CA LEU A 265 0.02 -2.30 -8.81
C LEU A 265 0.14 -2.85 -7.39
N GLN A 266 0.34 -4.16 -7.25
CA GLN A 266 0.74 -4.80 -6.00
C GLN A 266 2.07 -5.50 -6.20
N ILE A 267 3.05 -5.17 -5.36
CA ILE A 267 4.36 -5.82 -5.32
C ILE A 267 4.46 -6.70 -4.09
N VAL A 268 5.06 -7.87 -4.29
CA VAL A 268 5.55 -8.74 -3.22
C VAL A 268 7.06 -8.77 -3.33
N ALA A 269 7.74 -8.39 -2.27
CA ALA A 269 9.19 -8.33 -2.23
C ALA A 269 9.73 -9.01 -0.97
N ARG A 270 10.84 -9.71 -1.09
CA ARG A 270 11.54 -10.37 0.00
C ARG A 270 12.71 -9.52 0.47
N ARG A 271 12.83 -9.32 1.77
CA ARG A 271 13.98 -8.63 2.35
C ARG A 271 15.25 -9.47 2.09
N SER A 272 16.22 -8.89 1.39
CA SER A 272 17.52 -9.53 1.14
C SER A 272 18.25 -9.76 2.45
N ALA A 273 18.96 -10.88 2.56
CA ALA A 273 19.90 -11.05 3.66
C ALA A 273 20.98 -9.95 3.58
N PRO A 274 21.45 -9.41 4.71
CA PRO A 274 22.64 -8.57 4.66
C PRO A 274 23.76 -9.36 3.98
N ALA A 275 24.49 -8.71 3.03
CA ALA A 275 25.66 -9.33 2.43
C ALA A 275 26.55 -9.82 3.57
N SER A 276 26.81 -11.13 3.61
CA SER A 276 27.76 -11.70 4.56
C SER A 276 29.06 -10.92 4.35
N ALA A 277 29.54 -10.21 5.38
CA ALA A 277 30.89 -9.68 5.36
C ALA A 277 31.80 -10.88 5.09
N GLU A 278 32.40 -10.93 3.91
CA GLU A 278 33.45 -11.91 3.62
C GLU A 278 34.44 -11.82 4.76
N ARG A 279 34.50 -12.90 5.57
CA ARG A 279 35.59 -13.04 6.54
C ARG A 279 36.86 -13.13 5.70
N THR A 280 37.54 -12.01 5.58
CA THR A 280 38.93 -12.00 5.12
C THR A 280 39.71 -12.80 6.16
N THR A 281 39.78 -14.11 5.97
CA THR A 281 40.80 -14.93 6.63
C THR A 281 42.10 -14.64 5.91
N ALA A 282 42.81 -13.62 6.39
CA ALA A 282 44.24 -13.49 6.13
C ALA A 282 44.89 -14.64 6.88
N GLY A 283 45.39 -15.64 6.12
CA GLY A 283 46.34 -16.64 6.57
C GLY A 283 47.77 -16.04 6.57
#